data_8444befb656d7ec6375f19d23dfc5569
#
_entry.id   8444befb656d7ec6375f19d23dfc5569
#
_cell.length_a   1.000
_cell.length_b   1.000
_cell.length_c   1.000
_cell.angle_alpha   90.00
_cell.angle_beta   90.00
_cell.angle_gamma   90.00
#
_symmetry.space_group_name_H-M   'P 1'
#
loop_
_entity.id
_entity.type
_entity.pdbx_description
1 polymer ?
#
loop_
_entity_poly.entity_id
_entity_poly.type
_entity_poly.pdbx_seq_one_letter_code
_entity_poly.pdbx_strand_id
1 'polypeptide(L)'
;MKFALSAALAALCSAIAACADAEPADLSQLKLPPGFRIDVYADGVSGARELALGANGTVFAGSREPGKVHALIDADRDGRAERVVVVASGLEEPSGVAFRDGDLYIGAVSRIVRLPRIESHLDAPPKPDVVTDKLPHDRSHGWKFIAFGPDGRLYVPIGAPCNICDPGKDHAKLISMKPDGSDWQDVAYGIRNSVGFDWQPGTNELWFTDNGRDLLGDDLPSDELNRIARRGAHFGYPYCHQGDTPDPEFGKGKSCGDYTPPVLKLGAHVAAIGMRFYTGSMFPAEYHNAAIIAEHGSWNRSKKSGYRVMAVRLDGSRVVDYSPLVDGFERDERVTGRPADVLVMPDGALLVADEEADAVYRVSYAAPAASKH
;
A
#
# COMPACT_ATOMS: atom_id res chain seq x y z
N MET A 1 -15.52 -55.87 -55.61
CA MET A 1 -15.70 -54.55 -54.89
C MET A 1 -15.00 -54.69 -53.56
N LYS A 2 -13.84 -54.11 -53.38
CA LYS A 2 -13.06 -54.13 -52.13
C LYS A 2 -13.16 -52.75 -51.49
N PHE A 3 -13.74 -52.67 -50.28
CA PHE A 3 -13.78 -51.49 -49.48
C PHE A 3 -12.52 -51.44 -48.60
N ALA A 4 -11.73 -50.39 -48.75
CA ALA A 4 -10.59 -50.07 -47.88
C ALA A 4 -11.06 -49.17 -46.74
N LEU A 5 -10.85 -49.62 -45.49
CA LEU A 5 -11.03 -48.81 -44.29
C LEU A 5 -9.72 -48.05 -44.03
N SER A 6 -9.78 -46.72 -44.09
CA SER A 6 -8.67 -45.87 -43.63
C SER A 6 -8.91 -45.51 -42.18
N ALA A 7 -8.01 -45.93 -41.30
CA ALA A 7 -7.97 -45.52 -39.89
C ALA A 7 -7.19 -44.23 -39.77
N ALA A 8 -7.82 -43.15 -39.35
CA ALA A 8 -7.20 -41.89 -39.00
C ALA A 8 -6.75 -41.92 -37.53
N LEU A 9 -5.43 -41.85 -37.31
CA LEU A 9 -4.81 -41.74 -36.01
C LEU A 9 -4.82 -40.25 -35.60
N ALA A 10 -5.66 -39.88 -34.62
CA ALA A 10 -5.66 -38.54 -34.02
C ALA A 10 -4.55 -38.49 -32.96
N ALA A 11 -3.49 -37.75 -33.24
CA ALA A 11 -2.45 -37.45 -32.25
C ALA A 11 -2.96 -36.34 -31.29
N LEU A 12 -3.20 -36.67 -30.03
CA LEU A 12 -3.49 -35.75 -28.97
C LEU A 12 -2.16 -35.09 -28.52
N CYS A 13 -1.88 -33.88 -28.96
CA CYS A 13 -0.81 -33.05 -28.38
C CYS A 13 -1.31 -32.47 -27.08
N SER A 14 -0.90 -33.04 -25.94
CA SER A 14 -1.04 -32.42 -24.62
C SER A 14 -0.02 -31.27 -24.52
N ALA A 15 -0.49 -30.04 -24.67
CA ALA A 15 0.30 -28.87 -24.36
C ALA A 15 0.41 -28.81 -22.81
N ILE A 16 1.55 -29.18 -22.28
CA ILE A 16 1.96 -28.86 -20.91
C ILE A 16 2.26 -27.36 -20.91
N ALA A 17 1.33 -26.56 -20.38
CA ALA A 17 1.64 -25.17 -20.04
C ALA A 17 2.71 -25.21 -18.92
N ALA A 18 3.95 -24.95 -19.28
CA ALA A 18 4.98 -24.64 -18.29
C ALA A 18 4.56 -23.33 -17.63
N CYS A 19 4.22 -23.39 -16.33
CA CYS A 19 4.25 -22.20 -15.50
C CYS A 19 5.68 -21.68 -15.60
N ALA A 20 5.87 -20.52 -16.23
CA ALA A 20 7.12 -19.80 -16.14
C ALA A 20 7.20 -19.36 -14.68
N ASP A 21 8.07 -19.98 -13.89
CA ASP A 21 8.46 -19.48 -12.60
C ASP A 21 9.01 -18.06 -12.85
N ALA A 22 8.43 -17.07 -12.21
CA ALA A 22 8.95 -15.71 -12.25
C ALA A 22 10.40 -15.76 -11.75
N GLU A 23 11.32 -15.16 -12.50
CA GLU A 23 12.72 -15.08 -12.06
C GLU A 23 12.74 -14.32 -10.73
N PRO A 24 13.52 -14.79 -9.72
CA PRO A 24 13.64 -14.09 -8.45
C PRO A 24 14.07 -12.65 -8.67
N ALA A 25 13.46 -11.71 -7.95
CA ALA A 25 13.81 -10.30 -8.04
C ALA A 25 15.32 -10.09 -7.81
N ASP A 26 15.98 -9.40 -8.73
CA ASP A 26 17.40 -9.07 -8.60
C ASP A 26 17.59 -7.92 -7.59
N LEU A 27 17.83 -8.28 -6.33
CA LEU A 27 18.05 -7.33 -5.24
C LEU A 27 19.42 -6.66 -5.29
N SER A 28 20.35 -7.11 -6.15
CA SER A 28 21.73 -6.59 -6.22
C SER A 28 21.80 -5.12 -6.66
N GLN A 29 20.74 -4.63 -7.32
CA GLN A 29 20.63 -3.25 -7.78
C GLN A 29 20.12 -2.30 -6.68
N LEU A 30 19.53 -2.82 -5.62
CA LEU A 30 18.94 -2.02 -4.56
C LEU A 30 20.02 -1.43 -3.66
N LYS A 31 19.79 -0.19 -3.24
CA LYS A 31 20.69 0.57 -2.37
C LYS A 31 20.02 0.84 -1.05
N LEU A 32 20.72 0.53 0.02
CA LEU A 32 20.28 0.76 1.40
C LEU A 32 21.37 1.51 2.18
N PRO A 33 21.03 2.21 3.25
CA PRO A 33 22.00 2.78 4.16
C PRO A 33 22.92 1.70 4.79
N PRO A 34 24.12 2.07 5.26
CA PRO A 34 25.04 1.11 5.88
C PRO A 34 24.41 0.33 7.04
N GLY A 35 24.65 -0.98 7.07
CA GLY A 35 24.11 -1.90 8.07
C GLY A 35 22.74 -2.47 7.75
N PHE A 36 21.99 -1.88 6.81
CA PHE A 36 20.74 -2.46 6.34
C PHE A 36 20.99 -3.55 5.30
N ARG A 37 20.08 -4.52 5.26
CA ARG A 37 20.00 -5.61 4.27
C ARG A 37 18.58 -5.76 3.80
N ILE A 38 18.42 -6.28 2.58
CA ILE A 38 17.13 -6.64 2.01
C ILE A 38 17.21 -8.06 1.45
N ASP A 39 16.22 -8.87 1.79
CA ASP A 39 16.09 -10.26 1.37
C ASP A 39 14.66 -10.49 0.87
N VAL A 40 14.41 -11.55 0.10
CA VAL A 40 13.07 -11.96 -0.29
C VAL A 40 12.40 -12.61 0.93
N TYR A 41 11.27 -12.03 1.38
CA TYR A 41 10.41 -12.65 2.40
C TYR A 41 9.45 -13.66 1.77
N ALA A 42 8.80 -13.29 0.66
CA ALA A 42 7.93 -14.16 -0.12
C ALA A 42 7.96 -13.77 -1.59
N ASP A 43 7.94 -14.74 -2.48
CA ASP A 43 7.75 -14.59 -3.92
C ASP A 43 6.41 -15.21 -4.36
N GLY A 44 5.97 -14.92 -5.58
CA GLY A 44 4.69 -15.39 -6.10
C GLY A 44 3.46 -14.74 -5.43
N VAL A 45 3.62 -13.58 -4.82
CA VAL A 45 2.55 -12.79 -4.20
C VAL A 45 1.98 -11.83 -5.24
N SER A 46 1.17 -12.35 -6.18
CA SER A 46 0.75 -11.59 -7.36
C SER A 46 0.04 -10.28 -7.01
N GLY A 47 0.62 -9.17 -7.50
CA GLY A 47 0.13 -7.82 -7.34
C GLY A 47 0.11 -7.35 -5.89
N ALA A 48 1.12 -7.69 -5.08
CA ALA A 48 1.19 -7.39 -3.65
C ALA A 48 0.97 -5.90 -3.35
N ARG A 49 -0.03 -5.61 -2.50
CA ARG A 49 -0.41 -4.25 -2.11
C ARG A 49 -0.35 -4.09 -0.59
N GLU A 50 -1.42 -3.73 0.06
CA GLU A 50 -1.44 -3.55 1.51
C GLU A 50 -1.09 -4.84 2.25
N LEU A 51 -0.32 -4.71 3.32
CA LEU A 51 0.09 -5.79 4.22
C LEU A 51 -0.60 -5.66 5.59
N ALA A 52 -1.00 -6.80 6.15
CA ALA A 52 -1.50 -6.87 7.53
C ALA A 52 -0.90 -8.07 8.28
N LEU A 53 -0.58 -7.88 9.55
CA LEU A 53 -0.03 -8.94 10.40
C LEU A 53 -1.15 -9.61 11.20
N GLY A 54 -1.25 -10.93 11.11
CA GLY A 54 -2.10 -11.77 11.93
C GLY A 54 -1.51 -11.99 13.33
N ALA A 55 -2.34 -12.48 14.23
CA ALA A 55 -1.95 -12.72 15.64
C ALA A 55 -0.88 -13.81 15.80
N ASN A 56 -0.85 -14.79 14.90
CA ASN A 56 0.10 -15.90 14.92
C ASN A 56 1.35 -15.65 14.07
N GLY A 57 1.46 -14.45 13.46
CA GLY A 57 2.59 -14.07 12.62
C GLY A 57 2.36 -14.26 11.12
N THR A 58 1.19 -14.75 10.70
CA THR A 58 0.81 -14.80 9.27
C THR A 58 0.76 -13.38 8.71
N VAL A 59 1.43 -13.13 7.60
CA VAL A 59 1.31 -11.87 6.88
C VAL A 59 0.26 -12.00 5.78
N PHE A 60 -0.74 -11.14 5.77
CA PHE A 60 -1.73 -11.08 4.71
C PHE A 60 -1.36 -9.97 3.73
N ALA A 61 -1.51 -10.24 2.43
CA ALA A 61 -1.24 -9.29 1.36
C ALA A 61 -2.47 -9.17 0.44
N GLY A 62 -2.98 -7.96 0.29
CA GLY A 62 -3.99 -7.63 -0.70
C GLY A 62 -3.41 -7.53 -2.10
N SER A 63 -4.27 -7.42 -3.13
CA SER A 63 -3.84 -7.15 -4.50
C SER A 63 -4.86 -6.28 -5.23
N ARG A 64 -4.47 -5.70 -6.37
CA ARG A 64 -5.40 -4.99 -7.25
C ARG A 64 -5.99 -5.94 -8.30
N GLU A 65 -5.44 -5.89 -9.53
CA GLU A 65 -5.97 -6.59 -10.71
C GLU A 65 -6.07 -8.11 -10.56
N PRO A 66 -5.12 -8.81 -9.88
CA PRO A 66 -5.27 -10.25 -9.66
C PRO A 66 -6.53 -10.63 -8.86
N GLY A 67 -7.13 -9.70 -8.11
CA GLY A 67 -8.38 -9.92 -7.38
C GLY A 67 -8.25 -10.97 -6.27
N LYS A 68 -7.04 -11.13 -5.70
CA LYS A 68 -6.71 -12.15 -4.72
C LYS A 68 -6.20 -11.51 -3.43
N VAL A 69 -6.35 -12.24 -2.33
CA VAL A 69 -5.68 -11.95 -1.06
C VAL A 69 -4.86 -13.17 -0.68
N HIS A 70 -3.60 -12.95 -0.31
CA HIS A 70 -2.64 -13.98 0.02
C HIS A 70 -2.39 -14.01 1.54
N ALA A 71 -2.10 -15.20 2.06
CA ALA A 71 -1.49 -15.41 3.37
C ALA A 71 -0.07 -15.93 3.16
N LEU A 72 0.90 -15.27 3.75
CA LEU A 72 2.32 -15.58 3.71
C LEU A 72 2.68 -16.17 5.06
N ILE A 73 3.15 -17.41 5.08
CA ILE A 73 3.33 -18.21 6.29
C ILE A 73 4.82 -18.51 6.46
N ASP A 74 5.41 -17.90 7.47
CA ASP A 74 6.78 -18.14 7.96
C ASP A 74 6.66 -18.98 9.25
N ALA A 75 6.67 -20.30 9.08
CA ALA A 75 6.34 -21.23 10.17
C ALA A 75 7.50 -21.43 11.14
N ASP A 76 8.73 -21.40 10.66
CA ASP A 76 9.95 -21.57 11.48
C ASP A 76 10.53 -20.23 11.96
N ARG A 77 9.95 -19.09 11.50
CA ARG A 77 10.32 -17.73 11.88
C ARG A 77 11.76 -17.36 11.53
N ASP A 78 12.23 -17.85 10.40
CA ASP A 78 13.56 -17.51 9.89
C ASP A 78 13.58 -16.18 9.12
N GLY A 79 12.40 -15.61 8.86
CA GLY A 79 12.21 -14.34 8.15
C GLY A 79 11.97 -14.54 6.67
N ARG A 80 11.59 -15.74 6.25
CA ARG A 80 11.13 -16.08 4.92
C ARG A 80 9.86 -16.95 4.99
N ALA A 81 8.85 -16.62 4.21
CA ALA A 81 7.63 -17.42 4.14
C ALA A 81 7.85 -18.68 3.27
N GLU A 82 7.65 -19.87 3.84
CA GLU A 82 7.73 -21.15 3.11
C GLU A 82 6.47 -21.40 2.27
N ARG A 83 5.37 -20.72 2.61
CA ARG A 83 4.10 -20.95 1.94
C ARG A 83 3.39 -19.64 1.63
N VAL A 84 2.89 -19.56 0.40
CA VAL A 84 1.99 -18.50 -0.05
C VAL A 84 0.66 -19.15 -0.43
N VAL A 85 -0.41 -18.75 0.26
CA VAL A 85 -1.74 -19.35 0.11
C VAL A 85 -2.76 -18.28 -0.27
N VAL A 86 -3.61 -18.55 -1.27
CA VAL A 86 -4.72 -17.64 -1.61
C VAL A 86 -5.88 -17.86 -0.63
N VAL A 87 -6.19 -16.85 0.17
CA VAL A 87 -7.28 -16.92 1.17
C VAL A 87 -8.58 -16.26 0.72
N ALA A 88 -8.54 -15.42 -0.31
CA ALA A 88 -9.72 -14.89 -0.99
C ALA A 88 -9.44 -14.67 -2.47
N SER A 89 -10.47 -14.77 -3.31
CA SER A 89 -10.39 -14.52 -4.75
C SER A 89 -11.72 -14.02 -5.30
N GLY A 90 -11.70 -13.45 -6.52
CA GLY A 90 -12.92 -12.98 -7.19
C GLY A 90 -13.50 -11.71 -6.59
N LEU A 91 -12.70 -10.96 -5.82
CA LEU A 91 -13.03 -9.61 -5.34
C LEU A 91 -12.51 -8.56 -6.33
N GLU A 92 -13.17 -7.41 -6.41
CA GLU A 92 -12.76 -6.32 -7.26
C GLU A 92 -11.67 -5.49 -6.56
N GLU A 93 -10.43 -5.58 -7.04
CA GLU A 93 -9.25 -4.87 -6.50
C GLU A 93 -9.18 -4.93 -4.95
N PRO A 94 -9.08 -6.12 -4.32
CA PRO A 94 -9.07 -6.29 -2.87
C PRO A 94 -7.71 -5.90 -2.28
N SER A 95 -7.31 -4.65 -2.50
CA SER A 95 -5.98 -4.13 -2.11
C SER A 95 -5.84 -3.92 -0.62
N GLY A 96 -6.92 -3.54 0.06
CA GLY A 96 -6.90 -3.23 1.49
C GLY A 96 -7.07 -4.49 2.35
N VAL A 97 -6.20 -4.65 3.35
CA VAL A 97 -6.29 -5.73 4.32
C VAL A 97 -6.04 -5.23 5.74
N ALA A 98 -6.89 -5.63 6.70
CA ALA A 98 -6.71 -5.33 8.11
C ALA A 98 -7.07 -6.53 8.97
N PHE A 99 -6.26 -6.83 9.98
CA PHE A 99 -6.50 -7.95 10.89
C PHE A 99 -6.94 -7.44 12.26
N ARG A 100 -8.00 -8.06 12.80
CA ARG A 100 -8.49 -7.74 14.14
C ARG A 100 -9.25 -8.91 14.76
N ASP A 101 -8.94 -9.21 16.01
CA ASP A 101 -9.65 -10.19 16.85
C ASP A 101 -9.80 -11.59 16.18
N GLY A 102 -8.79 -12.01 15.40
CA GLY A 102 -8.76 -13.26 14.65
C GLY A 102 -9.36 -13.20 13.25
N ASP A 103 -9.99 -12.10 12.87
CA ASP A 103 -10.67 -11.91 11.60
C ASP A 103 -9.84 -11.05 10.65
N LEU A 104 -9.82 -11.42 9.35
CA LEU A 104 -9.24 -10.62 8.28
C LEU A 104 -10.34 -9.82 7.59
N TYR A 105 -10.22 -8.50 7.62
CA TYR A 105 -11.05 -7.57 6.85
C TYR A 105 -10.37 -7.27 5.51
N ILE A 106 -11.15 -7.22 4.45
CA ILE A 106 -10.67 -7.00 3.07
C ILE A 106 -11.47 -5.86 2.46
N GLY A 107 -10.78 -4.80 2.07
CA GLY A 107 -11.32 -3.65 1.36
C GLY A 107 -11.23 -3.85 -0.16
N ALA A 108 -12.36 -4.07 -0.81
CA ALA A 108 -12.52 -4.05 -2.26
C ALA A 108 -13.10 -2.70 -2.71
N VAL A 109 -13.22 -2.45 -4.02
CA VAL A 109 -13.68 -1.16 -4.56
C VAL A 109 -14.95 -0.67 -3.88
N SER A 110 -16.01 -1.47 -3.91
CA SER A 110 -17.36 -1.07 -3.46
C SER A 110 -17.82 -1.69 -2.15
N ARG A 111 -16.97 -2.50 -1.52
CA ARG A 111 -17.36 -3.26 -0.32
C ARG A 111 -16.20 -3.56 0.60
N ILE A 112 -16.55 -3.85 1.85
CA ILE A 112 -15.64 -4.49 2.81
C ILE A 112 -16.24 -5.83 3.18
N VAL A 113 -15.42 -6.88 3.13
CA VAL A 113 -15.79 -8.23 3.58
C VAL A 113 -14.86 -8.67 4.69
N ARG A 114 -15.24 -9.73 5.41
CA ARG A 114 -14.51 -10.29 6.54
C ARG A 114 -14.40 -11.81 6.40
N LEU A 115 -13.21 -12.34 6.63
CA LEU A 115 -12.95 -13.77 6.78
C LEU A 115 -12.80 -14.09 8.28
N PRO A 116 -13.79 -14.71 8.92
CA PRO A 116 -13.74 -14.96 10.36
C PRO A 116 -12.71 -16.03 10.70
N ARG A 117 -11.95 -15.81 11.78
CA ARG A 117 -10.93 -16.72 12.34
C ARG A 117 -9.97 -17.28 11.28
N ILE A 118 -9.50 -16.40 10.39
CA ILE A 118 -8.79 -16.80 9.17
C ILE A 118 -7.55 -17.64 9.45
N GLU A 119 -6.75 -17.32 10.47
CA GLU A 119 -5.51 -18.04 10.75
C GLU A 119 -5.73 -19.51 11.14
N SER A 120 -6.95 -19.88 11.55
CA SER A 120 -7.33 -21.29 11.80
C SER A 120 -7.83 -22.01 10.55
N HIS A 121 -7.91 -21.32 9.41
CA HIS A 121 -8.58 -21.84 8.20
C HIS A 121 -7.80 -21.49 6.91
N LEU A 122 -6.47 -21.29 6.97
CA LEU A 122 -5.69 -20.86 5.82
C LEU A 122 -5.77 -21.80 4.62
N ASP A 123 -5.86 -23.13 4.86
CA ASP A 123 -5.97 -24.15 3.81
C ASP A 123 -7.40 -24.37 3.29
N ALA A 124 -8.41 -23.90 4.03
CA ALA A 124 -9.82 -23.96 3.67
C ALA A 124 -10.54 -22.69 4.16
N PRO A 125 -10.28 -21.53 3.51
CA PRO A 125 -10.80 -20.26 3.96
C PRO A 125 -12.33 -20.23 4.03
N PRO A 126 -12.91 -19.58 5.04
CA PRO A 126 -14.35 -19.45 5.16
C PRO A 126 -14.90 -18.56 4.04
N LYS A 127 -16.20 -18.69 3.77
CA LYS A 127 -16.89 -17.76 2.88
C LYS A 127 -16.84 -16.35 3.48
N PRO A 128 -16.51 -15.31 2.69
CA PRO A 128 -16.48 -13.95 3.23
C PRO A 128 -17.86 -13.48 3.69
N ASP A 129 -17.92 -12.91 4.89
CA ASP A 129 -19.07 -12.15 5.39
C ASP A 129 -19.02 -10.72 4.85
N VAL A 130 -20.15 -10.15 4.43
CA VAL A 130 -20.22 -8.75 4.02
C VAL A 130 -20.29 -7.87 5.27
N VAL A 131 -19.29 -7.00 5.45
CA VAL A 131 -19.30 -5.95 6.49
C VAL A 131 -20.09 -4.74 5.99
N THR A 132 -19.82 -4.30 4.77
CA THR A 132 -20.59 -3.27 4.07
C THR A 132 -20.42 -3.39 2.55
N ASP A 133 -21.45 -3.07 1.80
CA ASP A 133 -21.50 -2.99 0.33
C ASP A 133 -21.94 -1.59 -0.15
N LYS A 134 -21.80 -0.58 0.73
CA LYS A 134 -22.28 0.81 0.50
C LYS A 134 -21.19 1.78 0.08
N LEU A 135 -19.96 1.30 -0.20
CA LEU A 135 -18.90 2.15 -0.71
C LEU A 135 -19.19 2.53 -2.18
N PRO A 136 -18.69 3.69 -2.67
CA PRO A 136 -18.81 4.05 -4.07
C PRO A 136 -18.24 2.97 -5.00
N HIS A 137 -18.81 2.87 -6.21
CA HIS A 137 -18.47 1.85 -7.20
C HIS A 137 -17.44 2.35 -8.24
N ASP A 138 -16.97 3.59 -8.11
CA ASP A 138 -16.01 4.18 -9.04
C ASP A 138 -14.67 3.46 -8.93
N ARG A 139 -14.14 3.01 -10.08
CA ARG A 139 -12.84 2.34 -10.15
C ARG A 139 -11.67 3.32 -10.11
N SER A 140 -11.88 4.55 -10.57
CA SER A 140 -10.87 5.61 -10.46
C SER A 140 -10.63 5.90 -8.98
N HIS A 141 -9.40 5.69 -8.50
CA HIS A 141 -9.02 5.74 -7.08
C HIS A 141 -9.96 4.88 -6.19
N GLY A 142 -10.48 3.80 -6.76
CA GLY A 142 -11.48 2.93 -6.12
C GLY A 142 -10.89 1.94 -5.12
N TRP A 143 -9.63 1.52 -5.31
CA TRP A 143 -8.96 0.59 -4.40
C TRP A 143 -8.79 1.19 -3.01
N LYS A 144 -8.86 0.35 -2.00
CA LYS A 144 -8.88 0.78 -0.61
C LYS A 144 -7.60 0.40 0.10
N PHE A 145 -7.16 1.26 1.00
CA PHE A 145 -6.30 0.95 2.12
C PHE A 145 -7.20 0.96 3.36
N ILE A 146 -7.11 -0.01 4.25
CA ILE A 146 -7.96 -0.07 5.44
C ILE A 146 -7.13 -0.38 6.68
N ALA A 147 -7.42 0.28 7.79
CA ALA A 147 -6.78 -0.02 9.06
C ALA A 147 -7.69 0.29 10.24
N PHE A 148 -7.49 -0.45 11.34
CA PHE A 148 -8.17 -0.15 12.61
C PHE A 148 -7.40 0.90 13.39
N GLY A 149 -8.10 1.98 13.76
CA GLY A 149 -7.55 3.01 14.61
C GLY A 149 -7.45 2.62 16.07
N PRO A 150 -6.73 3.43 16.87
CA PRO A 150 -6.61 3.22 18.31
C PRO A 150 -7.96 3.33 19.05
N ASP A 151 -8.95 3.95 18.44
CA ASP A 151 -10.35 4.01 18.91
C ASP A 151 -11.15 2.75 18.55
N GLY A 152 -10.53 1.77 17.87
CA GLY A 152 -11.14 0.51 17.47
C GLY A 152 -12.06 0.61 16.26
N ARG A 153 -12.13 1.75 15.57
CA ARG A 153 -12.90 1.95 14.34
C ARG A 153 -12.08 1.54 13.12
N LEU A 154 -12.74 1.08 12.07
CA LEU A 154 -12.13 0.83 10.77
C LEU A 154 -12.13 2.12 9.95
N TYR A 155 -10.95 2.54 9.50
CA TYR A 155 -10.74 3.73 8.68
C TYR A 155 -10.61 3.33 7.22
N VAL A 156 -11.22 4.14 6.32
CA VAL A 156 -11.30 3.83 4.89
C VAL A 156 -11.22 5.14 4.10
N PRO A 157 -10.21 5.35 3.25
CA PRO A 157 -10.18 6.44 2.30
C PRO A 157 -11.14 6.17 1.13
N ILE A 158 -11.79 7.22 0.67
CA ILE A 158 -12.64 7.20 -0.51
C ILE A 158 -12.07 8.24 -1.47
N GLY A 159 -11.33 7.78 -2.46
CA GLY A 159 -10.67 8.64 -3.43
C GLY A 159 -11.64 9.40 -4.32
N ALA A 160 -11.14 10.41 -5.02
CA ALA A 160 -11.90 11.15 -6.01
C ALA A 160 -12.27 10.26 -7.23
N PRO A 161 -13.46 10.37 -7.82
CA PRO A 161 -13.89 9.51 -8.92
C PRO A 161 -13.23 9.87 -10.27
N CYS A 162 -12.25 10.77 -10.27
CA CYS A 162 -11.63 11.35 -11.46
C CYS A 162 -10.24 11.90 -11.15
N ASN A 163 -9.47 12.28 -12.17
CA ASN A 163 -8.20 13.00 -11.97
C ASN A 163 -8.44 14.34 -11.27
N ILE A 164 -9.35 15.17 -11.79
CA ILE A 164 -9.78 16.42 -11.21
C ILE A 164 -11.26 16.65 -11.55
N CYS A 165 -12.09 16.88 -10.54
CA CYS A 165 -13.51 17.21 -10.66
C CYS A 165 -14.05 17.66 -9.30
N ASP A 166 -15.27 18.17 -9.27
CA ASP A 166 -16.02 18.28 -8.02
C ASP A 166 -16.35 16.84 -7.52
N PRO A 167 -15.81 16.42 -6.38
CA PRO A 167 -16.01 15.04 -5.89
C PRO A 167 -17.41 14.82 -5.28
N GLY A 168 -18.23 15.85 -5.18
CA GLY A 168 -19.48 15.78 -4.43
C GLY A 168 -19.26 15.48 -2.95
N LYS A 169 -20.29 14.94 -2.31
CA LYS A 169 -20.25 14.63 -0.85
C LYS A 169 -19.71 13.23 -0.50
N ASP A 170 -19.61 12.33 -1.47
CA ASP A 170 -19.37 10.91 -1.22
C ASP A 170 -17.92 10.49 -1.48
N HIS A 171 -17.10 11.37 -2.07
CA HIS A 171 -15.70 11.11 -2.45
C HIS A 171 -14.72 12.11 -1.85
N ALA A 172 -13.45 11.92 -2.17
CA ALA A 172 -12.32 12.76 -1.75
C ALA A 172 -12.27 12.99 -0.24
N LYS A 173 -12.40 11.91 0.53
CA LYS A 173 -12.46 11.96 2.00
C LYS A 173 -11.92 10.70 2.66
N LEU A 174 -11.62 10.82 3.94
CA LEU A 174 -11.39 9.70 4.84
C LEU A 174 -12.61 9.53 5.72
N ILE A 175 -13.10 8.30 5.84
CA ILE A 175 -14.20 7.93 6.74
C ILE A 175 -13.72 6.94 7.80
N SER A 176 -14.51 6.78 8.85
CA SER A 176 -14.37 5.66 9.80
C SER A 176 -15.74 5.04 10.09
N MET A 177 -15.75 3.74 10.43
CA MET A 177 -16.95 3.00 10.79
C MET A 177 -16.65 2.01 11.93
N LYS A 178 -17.68 1.48 12.58
CA LYS A 178 -17.49 0.37 13.50
C LYS A 178 -17.08 -0.91 12.74
N PRO A 179 -16.46 -1.90 13.42
CA PRO A 179 -16.05 -3.16 12.79
C PRO A 179 -17.19 -3.94 12.12
N ASP A 180 -18.43 -3.71 12.54
CA ASP A 180 -19.63 -4.31 11.93
C ASP A 180 -20.17 -3.56 10.71
N GLY A 181 -19.46 -2.51 10.25
CA GLY A 181 -19.85 -1.68 9.11
C GLY A 181 -20.89 -0.62 9.42
N SER A 182 -21.30 -0.45 10.67
CA SER A 182 -22.25 0.58 11.10
C SER A 182 -21.56 1.89 11.55
N ASP A 183 -22.35 2.91 11.86
CA ASP A 183 -21.90 4.19 12.45
C ASP A 183 -20.78 4.88 11.65
N TRP A 184 -21.08 5.17 10.38
CA TRP A 184 -20.13 5.89 9.49
C TRP A 184 -19.93 7.33 9.94
N GLN A 185 -18.69 7.77 9.92
CA GLN A 185 -18.31 9.11 10.31
C GLN A 185 -17.25 9.65 9.35
N ASP A 186 -17.46 10.87 8.89
CA ASP A 186 -16.43 11.59 8.13
C ASP A 186 -15.29 12.03 9.08
N VAL A 187 -14.06 11.82 8.61
CA VAL A 187 -12.83 12.13 9.38
C VAL A 187 -12.14 13.37 8.83
N ALA A 188 -11.97 13.44 7.49
CA ALA A 188 -11.32 14.53 6.80
C ALA A 188 -11.80 14.59 5.34
N TYR A 189 -11.60 15.73 4.69
CA TYR A 189 -12.07 16.05 3.34
C TYR A 189 -10.95 16.60 2.46
N GLY A 190 -11.23 16.68 1.15
CA GLY A 190 -10.29 17.25 0.18
C GLY A 190 -9.05 16.40 0.00
N ILE A 191 -9.20 15.09 0.09
CA ILE A 191 -8.15 14.07 -0.07
C ILE A 191 -8.39 13.39 -1.40
N ARG A 192 -7.49 13.61 -2.38
CA ARG A 192 -7.69 13.11 -3.75
C ARG A 192 -7.59 11.59 -3.86
N ASN A 193 -6.50 11.02 -3.39
CA ASN A 193 -6.21 9.59 -3.51
C ASN A 193 -5.21 9.14 -2.44
N SER A 194 -5.69 8.98 -1.22
CA SER A 194 -4.89 8.39 -0.15
C SER A 194 -4.93 6.87 -0.21
N VAL A 195 -3.76 6.24 -0.20
CA VAL A 195 -3.59 4.76 -0.21
C VAL A 195 -2.64 4.31 0.89
N GLY A 196 -2.48 5.10 1.93
CA GLY A 196 -1.66 4.76 3.08
C GLY A 196 -1.83 5.75 4.21
N PHE A 197 -2.02 5.24 5.41
CA PHE A 197 -2.12 6.05 6.62
C PHE A 197 -1.75 5.23 7.85
N ASP A 198 -1.32 5.92 8.90
CA ASP A 198 -1.03 5.32 10.20
C ASP A 198 -1.14 6.38 11.30
N TRP A 199 -1.14 5.96 12.55
CA TRP A 199 -1.22 6.83 13.71
C TRP A 199 0.15 7.08 14.32
N GLN A 200 0.52 8.35 14.46
CA GLN A 200 1.81 8.71 15.05
C GLN A 200 1.87 8.22 16.50
N PRO A 201 2.88 7.41 16.87
CA PRO A 201 3.07 6.93 18.22
C PRO A 201 3.14 8.08 19.25
N GLY A 202 2.46 7.92 20.37
CA GLY A 202 2.45 8.90 21.46
C GLY A 202 1.45 10.04 21.31
N THR A 203 1.02 10.40 20.10
CA THR A 203 0.00 11.44 19.87
C THR A 203 -1.34 10.86 19.45
N ASN A 204 -1.35 9.70 18.79
CA ASN A 204 -2.49 9.09 18.10
C ASN A 204 -3.10 9.98 17.00
N GLU A 205 -2.37 10.98 16.50
CA GLU A 205 -2.75 11.74 15.32
C GLU A 205 -2.59 10.88 14.07
N LEU A 206 -3.59 10.87 13.21
CA LEU A 206 -3.55 10.14 11.96
C LEU A 206 -2.74 10.92 10.92
N TRP A 207 -1.77 10.25 10.31
CA TRP A 207 -0.98 10.75 9.19
C TRP A 207 -1.29 9.92 7.95
N PHE A 208 -1.28 10.54 6.77
CA PHE A 208 -1.61 9.86 5.52
C PHE A 208 -0.84 10.45 4.34
N THR A 209 -0.60 9.61 3.32
CA THR A 209 -0.11 10.04 2.02
C THR A 209 -1.29 10.42 1.12
N ASP A 210 -1.12 11.41 0.25
CA ASP A 210 -2.11 11.76 -0.78
C ASP A 210 -1.42 12.02 -2.11
N ASN A 211 -1.93 11.40 -3.18
CA ASN A 211 -1.40 11.56 -4.51
C ASN A 211 -2.00 12.78 -5.20
N GLY A 212 -1.16 13.70 -5.67
CA GLY A 212 -1.53 14.88 -6.43
C GLY A 212 -2.22 14.56 -7.76
N ARG A 213 -2.90 15.57 -8.35
CA ARG A 213 -3.52 15.42 -9.67
C ARG A 213 -2.46 15.25 -10.77
N ASP A 214 -2.85 14.56 -11.83
CA ASP A 214 -2.05 14.43 -13.03
C ASP A 214 -2.24 15.62 -13.98
N LEU A 215 -1.38 15.73 -14.99
CA LEU A 215 -1.49 16.64 -16.14
C LEU A 215 -1.29 18.14 -15.81
N LEU A 216 -0.46 18.44 -14.81
CA LEU A 216 0.06 19.80 -14.58
C LEU A 216 1.57 19.93 -14.92
N GLY A 217 2.10 18.98 -15.68
CA GLY A 217 3.53 18.90 -16.02
C GLY A 217 4.30 17.98 -15.11
N ASP A 218 5.63 17.94 -15.31
CA ASP A 218 6.51 17.00 -14.61
C ASP A 218 6.73 17.32 -13.13
N ASP A 219 6.68 18.59 -12.77
CA ASP A 219 7.15 19.06 -11.47
C ASP A 219 6.02 19.53 -10.54
N LEU A 220 4.75 19.40 -10.97
CA LEU A 220 3.57 19.84 -10.22
C LEU A 220 2.38 18.88 -10.38
N PRO A 221 1.56 18.79 -9.32
CA PRO A 221 1.88 19.11 -7.94
C PRO A 221 2.71 18.00 -7.28
N SER A 222 3.34 18.30 -6.17
CA SER A 222 3.91 17.26 -5.30
C SER A 222 2.80 16.37 -4.73
N ASP A 223 3.11 15.10 -4.54
CA ASP A 223 2.39 14.26 -3.60
C ASP A 223 2.68 14.71 -2.16
N GLU A 224 1.84 14.32 -1.23
CA GLU A 224 1.78 14.93 0.10
C GLU A 224 1.88 13.90 1.22
N LEU A 225 2.60 14.26 2.29
CA LEU A 225 2.44 13.67 3.61
C LEU A 225 1.62 14.64 4.47
N ASN A 226 0.47 14.20 4.90
CA ASN A 226 -0.52 14.98 5.62
C ASN A 226 -0.73 14.49 7.06
N ARG A 227 -1.24 15.38 7.94
CA ARG A 227 -1.56 15.07 9.33
C ARG A 227 -2.94 15.62 9.70
N ILE A 228 -3.78 14.81 10.27
CA ILE A 228 -5.10 15.20 10.77
C ILE A 228 -4.98 15.62 12.24
N ALA A 229 -4.65 16.87 12.48
CA ALA A 229 -4.61 17.43 13.82
C ALA A 229 -6.03 17.72 14.37
N ARG A 230 -7.02 17.83 13.50
CA ARG A 230 -8.42 18.10 13.84
C ARG A 230 -9.35 17.36 12.88
N ARG A 231 -10.29 16.60 13.44
CA ARG A 231 -11.36 15.96 12.66
C ARG A 231 -12.16 17.00 11.87
N GLY A 232 -12.53 16.68 10.62
CA GLY A 232 -13.20 17.59 9.70
C GLY A 232 -12.27 18.56 8.96
N ALA A 233 -10.94 18.41 9.08
CA ALA A 233 -9.99 19.19 8.31
C ALA A 233 -10.14 18.91 6.79
N HIS A 234 -9.88 19.93 5.96
CA HIS A 234 -9.95 19.86 4.50
C HIS A 234 -8.56 20.10 3.92
N PHE A 235 -8.06 19.17 3.07
CA PHE A 235 -6.70 19.15 2.57
C PHE A 235 -6.53 19.72 1.15
N GLY A 236 -7.56 20.37 0.60
CA GLY A 236 -7.46 21.25 -0.56
C GLY A 236 -8.12 20.74 -1.84
N TYR A 237 -8.07 19.43 -2.15
CA TYR A 237 -8.66 18.92 -3.38
C TYR A 237 -10.18 19.22 -3.48
N PRO A 238 -10.70 19.70 -4.63
CA PRO A 238 -10.05 19.93 -5.91
C PRO A 238 -9.46 21.35 -6.10
N TYR A 239 -9.48 22.20 -5.10
CA TYR A 239 -9.26 23.65 -5.22
C TYR A 239 -7.80 24.06 -5.09
N CYS A 240 -7.04 23.37 -4.26
CA CYS A 240 -5.65 23.65 -3.95
C CYS A 240 -4.86 22.34 -3.80
N HIS A 241 -3.63 22.35 -4.32
CA HIS A 241 -2.70 21.23 -4.28
C HIS A 241 -1.46 21.62 -3.47
N GLN A 242 -0.80 20.64 -2.85
CA GLN A 242 0.47 20.78 -2.09
C GLN A 242 0.50 21.99 -1.12
N GLY A 243 -0.68 22.47 -0.70
CA GLY A 243 -0.85 23.55 0.26
C GLY A 243 -0.69 24.97 -0.26
N ASP A 244 -0.17 25.19 -1.48
CA ASP A 244 0.15 26.51 -2.00
C ASP A 244 -0.11 26.69 -3.51
N THR A 245 -0.59 25.67 -4.21
CA THR A 245 -0.80 25.70 -5.66
C THR A 245 -2.30 25.66 -5.98
N PRO A 246 -2.93 26.79 -6.30
CA PRO A 246 -4.32 26.81 -6.73
C PRO A 246 -4.51 25.97 -7.99
N ASP A 247 -5.58 25.17 -8.02
CA ASP A 247 -5.94 24.44 -9.24
C ASP A 247 -6.34 25.41 -10.34
N PRO A 248 -5.83 25.27 -11.58
CA PRO A 248 -6.13 26.21 -12.68
C PRO A 248 -7.60 26.22 -13.09
N GLU A 249 -8.32 25.13 -12.84
CA GLU A 249 -9.73 24.97 -13.21
C GLU A 249 -10.67 25.23 -12.03
N PHE A 250 -10.42 24.62 -10.86
CA PHE A 250 -11.27 24.67 -9.67
C PHE A 250 -10.84 25.70 -8.63
N GLY A 251 -9.58 26.19 -8.69
CA GLY A 251 -9.02 27.11 -7.70
C GLY A 251 -9.46 28.56 -7.82
N LYS A 252 -10.18 28.91 -8.90
CA LYS A 252 -10.62 30.31 -9.13
C LYS A 252 -11.50 30.82 -7.99
N GLY A 253 -11.07 31.90 -7.35
CA GLY A 253 -11.79 32.53 -6.21
C GLY A 253 -11.63 31.74 -4.89
N LYS A 254 -10.71 30.79 -4.82
CA LYS A 254 -10.34 30.05 -3.61
C LYS A 254 -8.95 30.49 -3.15
N SER A 255 -8.69 30.36 -1.85
CA SER A 255 -7.38 30.59 -1.26
C SER A 255 -6.82 29.28 -0.71
N CYS A 256 -5.58 28.92 -1.04
CA CYS A 256 -4.92 27.77 -0.42
C CYS A 256 -4.79 27.89 1.10
N GLY A 257 -4.79 29.13 1.63
CA GLY A 257 -4.79 29.36 3.07
C GLY A 257 -6.07 28.93 3.82
N ASP A 258 -7.15 28.62 3.08
CA ASP A 258 -8.39 28.11 3.67
C ASP A 258 -8.33 26.60 3.97
N TYR A 259 -7.28 25.91 3.49
CA TYR A 259 -7.11 24.47 3.61
C TYR A 259 -5.91 24.12 4.50
N THR A 260 -5.91 22.88 5.00
CA THR A 260 -4.79 22.36 5.79
C THR A 260 -3.63 22.02 4.85
N PRO A 261 -2.45 22.64 5.01
CA PRO A 261 -1.30 22.33 4.17
C PRO A 261 -0.68 20.98 4.57
N PRO A 262 0.05 20.31 3.65
CA PRO A 262 0.82 19.12 3.97
C PRO A 262 1.93 19.42 4.98
N VAL A 263 2.29 18.39 5.76
CA VAL A 263 3.48 18.44 6.63
C VAL A 263 4.75 18.39 5.81
N LEU A 264 4.72 17.64 4.69
CA LEU A 264 5.85 17.49 3.78
C LEU A 264 5.35 17.32 2.35
N LYS A 265 5.97 18.01 1.42
CA LYS A 265 5.86 17.78 -0.03
C LYS A 265 6.84 16.66 -0.40
N LEU A 266 6.34 15.54 -0.92
CA LEU A 266 7.12 14.34 -1.22
C LEU A 266 7.79 14.38 -2.60
N GLY A 267 7.41 15.34 -3.44
CA GLY A 267 7.81 15.44 -4.84
C GLY A 267 6.67 15.08 -5.78
N ALA A 268 6.78 15.59 -7.02
CA ALA A 268 5.73 15.39 -8.01
C ALA A 268 5.73 13.96 -8.56
N HIS A 269 4.56 13.36 -8.61
CA HIS A 269 4.29 12.07 -9.24
C HIS A 269 5.07 10.88 -8.65
N VAL A 270 5.53 10.96 -7.40
CA VAL A 270 6.22 9.83 -6.76
C VAL A 270 5.27 8.67 -6.45
N ALA A 271 3.96 8.92 -6.50
CA ALA A 271 2.88 7.99 -6.15
C ALA A 271 3.10 7.42 -4.73
N ALA A 272 3.18 8.32 -3.75
CA ALA A 272 3.31 7.96 -2.35
C ALA A 272 2.03 7.25 -1.89
N ILE A 273 2.16 5.97 -1.51
CA ILE A 273 1.03 5.12 -1.14
C ILE A 273 1.20 4.57 0.27
N GLY A 274 1.48 3.29 0.47
CA GLY A 274 1.58 2.70 1.80
C GLY A 274 2.54 3.45 2.72
N MET A 275 2.12 3.67 3.97
CA MET A 275 2.96 4.27 4.99
C MET A 275 2.71 3.63 6.36
N ARG A 276 3.76 3.53 7.16
CA ARG A 276 3.69 3.13 8.58
C ARG A 276 4.71 3.92 9.40
N PHE A 277 4.39 4.19 10.66
CA PHE A 277 5.40 4.61 11.62
C PHE A 277 6.26 3.41 12.05
N TYR A 278 7.56 3.58 11.99
CA TYR A 278 8.48 2.53 12.45
C TYR A 278 8.50 2.47 13.99
N THR A 279 7.88 1.45 14.54
CA THR A 279 7.80 1.20 15.99
C THR A 279 8.70 0.06 16.46
N GLY A 280 9.45 -0.55 15.52
CA GLY A 280 10.39 -1.63 15.81
C GLY A 280 11.63 -1.15 16.55
N SER A 281 12.39 -2.11 17.09
CA SER A 281 13.64 -1.85 17.81
C SER A 281 14.89 -2.34 17.06
N MET A 282 14.74 -2.92 15.86
CA MET A 282 15.87 -3.45 15.10
C MET A 282 16.68 -2.34 14.42
N PHE A 283 16.02 -1.31 13.87
CA PHE A 283 16.70 -0.23 13.17
C PHE A 283 17.37 0.74 14.14
N PRO A 284 18.36 1.52 13.67
CA PRO A 284 18.99 2.56 14.48
C PRO A 284 17.97 3.54 15.09
N ALA A 285 18.33 4.13 16.22
CA ALA A 285 17.44 4.98 17.02
C ALA A 285 16.84 6.15 16.24
N GLU A 286 17.53 6.68 15.23
CA GLU A 286 17.04 7.77 14.37
C GLU A 286 15.85 7.37 13.48
N TYR A 287 15.57 6.08 13.33
CA TYR A 287 14.38 5.58 12.61
C TYR A 287 13.19 5.38 13.53
N HIS A 288 13.38 5.42 14.85
CA HIS A 288 12.27 5.20 15.77
C HIS A 288 11.22 6.32 15.63
N ASN A 289 9.97 5.91 15.39
CA ASN A 289 8.85 6.78 15.04
C ASN A 289 9.02 7.56 13.72
N ALA A 290 9.96 7.18 12.85
CA ALA A 290 9.99 7.69 11.49
C ALA A 290 8.76 7.18 10.72
N ALA A 291 8.19 8.03 9.84
CA ALA A 291 7.20 7.57 8.88
C ALA A 291 7.94 6.93 7.69
N ILE A 292 7.72 5.65 7.47
CA ILE A 292 8.26 4.91 6.32
C ILE A 292 7.19 4.89 5.24
N ILE A 293 7.55 5.33 4.02
CA ILE A 293 6.62 5.55 2.91
C ILE A 293 7.08 4.76 1.69
N ALA A 294 6.17 4.01 1.10
CA ALA A 294 6.35 3.39 -0.20
C ALA A 294 5.99 4.41 -1.30
N GLU A 295 6.97 4.79 -2.12
CA GLU A 295 6.76 5.56 -3.34
C GLU A 295 6.69 4.60 -4.53
N HIS A 296 5.47 4.34 -5.00
CA HIS A 296 5.16 3.35 -6.02
C HIS A 296 5.71 3.72 -7.41
N GLY A 297 5.89 5.01 -7.65
CA GLY A 297 6.51 5.54 -8.85
C GLY A 297 5.55 6.07 -9.91
N SER A 298 6.06 7.02 -10.67
CA SER A 298 5.32 7.83 -11.63
C SER A 298 4.84 7.03 -12.85
N TRP A 299 3.71 7.43 -13.41
CA TRP A 299 3.26 7.03 -14.75
C TRP A 299 3.13 8.25 -15.69
N ASN A 300 2.92 9.44 -15.13
CA ASN A 300 2.65 10.68 -15.85
C ASN A 300 3.80 11.68 -15.68
N ARG A 301 5.01 11.29 -16.11
CA ARG A 301 6.20 12.12 -16.05
C ARG A 301 7.17 11.76 -17.16
N SER A 302 7.87 12.77 -17.74
CA SER A 302 8.87 12.56 -18.81
C SER A 302 10.07 11.73 -18.35
N LYS A 303 10.48 11.91 -17.09
CA LYS A 303 11.48 11.07 -16.41
C LYS A 303 10.84 10.47 -15.17
N LYS A 304 11.03 9.18 -14.97
CA LYS A 304 10.49 8.46 -13.82
C LYS A 304 10.93 9.07 -12.48
N SER A 305 10.05 8.98 -11.50
CA SER A 305 10.26 9.48 -10.13
C SER A 305 9.54 8.57 -9.13
N GLY A 306 10.05 8.47 -7.91
CA GLY A 306 9.58 7.51 -6.93
C GLY A 306 10.30 6.17 -7.07
N TYR A 307 9.58 5.03 -7.04
CA TYR A 307 10.11 3.67 -7.12
C TYR A 307 11.12 3.37 -6.02
N ARG A 308 10.76 3.69 -4.77
CA ARG A 308 11.66 3.58 -3.62
C ARG A 308 10.86 3.54 -2.31
N VAL A 309 11.52 3.19 -1.24
CA VAL A 309 10.98 3.33 0.12
C VAL A 309 11.72 4.46 0.81
N MET A 310 10.98 5.42 1.34
CA MET A 310 11.51 6.61 1.99
C MET A 310 11.32 6.55 3.49
N ALA A 311 12.25 7.15 4.23
CA ALA A 311 12.11 7.42 5.66
C ALA A 311 11.99 8.92 5.90
N VAL A 312 10.89 9.32 6.55
CA VAL A 312 10.68 10.68 7.06
C VAL A 312 11.00 10.67 8.55
N ARG A 313 12.17 11.17 8.94
CA ARG A 313 12.57 11.25 10.34
C ARG A 313 11.95 12.48 11.01
N LEU A 314 11.48 12.28 12.22
CA LEU A 314 10.70 13.28 12.96
C LEU A 314 11.33 13.63 14.31
N ASP A 315 11.21 14.90 14.69
CA ASP A 315 11.40 15.38 16.05
C ASP A 315 10.03 15.88 16.56
N GLY A 316 9.36 15.07 17.37
CA GLY A 316 7.92 15.22 17.61
C GLY A 316 7.11 15.04 16.32
N SER A 317 6.41 16.09 15.90
CA SER A 317 5.70 16.12 14.60
C SER A 317 6.42 16.99 13.55
N ARG A 318 7.65 17.42 13.81
CA ARG A 318 8.46 18.22 12.88
C ARG A 318 9.37 17.30 12.05
N VAL A 319 9.29 17.43 10.74
CA VAL A 319 10.20 16.72 9.82
C VAL A 319 11.62 17.26 10.00
N VAL A 320 12.58 16.38 10.23
CA VAL A 320 14.00 16.69 10.34
C VAL A 320 14.84 16.11 9.21
N ASP A 321 14.34 15.05 8.55
CA ASP A 321 14.98 14.43 7.39
C ASP A 321 13.96 13.69 6.53
N TYR A 322 14.26 13.59 5.23
CA TYR A 322 13.53 12.82 4.25
C TYR A 322 14.52 12.19 3.28
N SER A 323 14.79 10.91 3.46
CA SER A 323 15.85 10.20 2.75
C SER A 323 15.45 8.77 2.36
N PRO A 324 16.06 8.19 1.31
CA PRO A 324 15.77 6.82 0.90
C PRO A 324 16.21 5.81 1.96
N LEU A 325 15.32 4.85 2.27
CA LEU A 325 15.63 3.63 3.03
C LEU A 325 15.96 2.48 2.08
N VAL A 326 15.19 2.34 0.98
CA VAL A 326 15.49 1.39 -0.09
C VAL A 326 15.29 2.13 -1.41
N ASP A 327 16.32 2.18 -2.24
CA ASP A 327 16.31 2.84 -3.55
C ASP A 327 16.81 1.87 -4.64
N GLY A 328 16.47 2.14 -5.91
CA GLY A 328 16.97 1.38 -7.05
C GLY A 328 15.97 0.42 -7.69
N PHE A 329 14.68 0.50 -7.36
CA PHE A 329 13.62 -0.24 -8.08
C PHE A 329 13.35 0.32 -9.49
N GLU A 330 13.90 1.48 -9.79
CA GLU A 330 13.98 2.07 -11.13
C GLU A 330 15.43 2.44 -11.42
N ARG A 331 15.90 2.14 -12.63
CA ARG A 331 17.22 2.53 -13.10
C ARG A 331 17.21 2.75 -14.60
N ASP A 332 17.67 3.92 -15.03
CA ASP A 332 17.76 4.28 -16.44
C ASP A 332 16.40 4.12 -17.17
N GLU A 333 15.31 4.57 -16.56
CA GLU A 333 13.92 4.46 -17.03
C GLU A 333 13.38 3.00 -17.08
N ARG A 334 14.14 2.01 -16.61
CA ARG A 334 13.69 0.63 -16.46
C ARG A 334 13.21 0.38 -15.03
N VAL A 335 11.97 -0.02 -14.88
CA VAL A 335 11.36 -0.39 -13.61
C VAL A 335 11.58 -1.88 -13.36
N THR A 336 12.05 -2.22 -12.18
CA THR A 336 12.27 -3.59 -11.71
C THR A 336 11.45 -3.92 -10.46
N GLY A 337 10.82 -2.91 -9.87
CA GLY A 337 9.93 -3.05 -8.72
C GLY A 337 9.11 -1.80 -8.49
N ARG A 338 7.96 -1.96 -7.82
CA ARG A 338 7.04 -0.88 -7.45
C ARG A 338 6.58 -1.08 -6.02
N PRO A 339 7.31 -0.51 -5.04
CA PRO A 339 6.94 -0.58 -3.63
C PRO A 339 5.52 -0.10 -3.39
N ALA A 340 4.69 -0.89 -2.72
CA ALA A 340 3.27 -0.61 -2.55
C ALA A 340 2.87 -0.37 -1.09
N ASP A 341 3.40 -1.12 -0.16
CA ASP A 341 3.17 -0.92 1.28
C ASP A 341 4.38 -1.38 2.09
N VAL A 342 4.40 -0.99 3.35
CA VAL A 342 5.39 -1.40 4.33
C VAL A 342 4.70 -1.92 5.59
N LEU A 343 5.32 -2.89 6.28
CA LEU A 343 4.79 -3.46 7.52
C LEU A 343 5.93 -3.72 8.51
N VAL A 344 5.80 -3.22 9.72
CA VAL A 344 6.77 -3.47 10.79
C VAL A 344 6.48 -4.83 11.43
N MET A 345 7.48 -5.71 11.44
CA MET A 345 7.38 -7.03 12.03
C MET A 345 7.69 -7.01 13.55
N PRO A 346 7.22 -8.02 14.32
CA PRO A 346 7.45 -8.06 15.77
C PRO A 346 8.92 -8.08 16.20
N ASP A 347 9.82 -8.60 15.37
CA ASP A 347 11.26 -8.60 15.59
C ASP A 347 11.94 -7.26 15.20
N GLY A 348 11.16 -6.33 14.67
CA GLY A 348 11.60 -5.00 14.26
C GLY A 348 12.06 -4.90 12.81
N ALA A 349 12.05 -5.97 12.03
CA ALA A 349 12.26 -5.86 10.59
C ALA A 349 11.09 -5.15 9.91
N LEU A 350 11.34 -4.67 8.70
CA LEU A 350 10.32 -4.05 7.86
C LEU A 350 10.06 -4.93 6.65
N LEU A 351 8.80 -5.27 6.38
CA LEU A 351 8.41 -5.85 5.11
C LEU A 351 8.06 -4.74 4.12
N VAL A 352 8.32 -4.99 2.83
CA VAL A 352 8.00 -4.12 1.71
C VAL A 352 7.26 -4.94 0.67
N ALA A 353 6.01 -4.61 0.39
CA ALA A 353 5.25 -5.19 -0.72
C ALA A 353 5.70 -4.59 -2.05
N ASP A 354 5.87 -5.42 -3.08
CA ASP A 354 6.22 -5.00 -4.43
C ASP A 354 5.19 -5.55 -5.42
N GLU A 355 4.39 -4.64 -6.01
CA GLU A 355 3.33 -5.00 -6.95
C GLU A 355 3.89 -5.49 -8.29
N GLU A 356 4.99 -4.92 -8.77
CA GLU A 356 5.59 -5.23 -10.07
C GLU A 356 6.34 -6.57 -10.06
N ALA A 357 7.04 -6.85 -8.97
CA ALA A 357 7.84 -8.06 -8.83
C ALA A 357 7.05 -9.25 -8.25
N ASP A 358 5.75 -9.08 -7.94
CA ASP A 358 4.92 -10.11 -7.30
C ASP A 358 5.57 -10.68 -6.01
N ALA A 359 6.20 -9.81 -5.22
CA ALA A 359 7.04 -10.21 -4.10
C ALA A 359 6.79 -9.36 -2.84
N VAL A 360 7.22 -9.89 -1.72
CA VAL A 360 7.38 -9.16 -0.47
C VAL A 360 8.82 -9.30 -0.01
N TYR A 361 9.48 -8.19 0.26
CA TYR A 361 10.87 -8.16 0.75
C TYR A 361 10.91 -7.93 2.25
N ARG A 362 12.01 -8.36 2.87
CA ARG A 362 12.33 -8.12 4.28
C ARG A 362 13.56 -7.24 4.39
N VAL A 363 13.41 -6.07 4.98
CA VAL A 363 14.51 -5.17 5.32
C VAL A 363 14.87 -5.39 6.79
N SER A 364 16.14 -5.70 7.03
CA SER A 364 16.71 -5.92 8.36
C SER A 364 17.93 -5.03 8.58
N TYR A 365 18.34 -4.87 9.84
CA TYR A 365 19.52 -4.12 10.20
C TYR A 365 20.43 -4.91 11.15
N ALA A 366 21.72 -4.88 10.85
CA ALA A 366 22.75 -5.36 11.75
C ALA A 366 23.84 -4.28 11.86
N ALA A 367 24.10 -3.81 13.07
CA ALA A 367 25.15 -2.81 13.29
C ALA A 367 26.46 -3.28 12.65
N PRO A 368 27.15 -2.43 11.87
CA PRO A 368 28.46 -2.78 11.35
C PRO A 368 29.39 -3.18 12.50
N ALA A 369 30.15 -4.26 12.31
CA ALA A 369 31.14 -4.65 13.29
C ALA A 369 32.09 -3.48 13.56
N ALA A 370 32.27 -3.12 14.85
CA ALA A 370 33.21 -2.07 15.20
C ALA A 370 34.58 -2.41 14.62
N SER A 371 35.09 -1.58 13.74
CA SER A 371 36.46 -1.72 13.23
C SER A 371 37.41 -1.63 14.42
N LYS A 372 38.06 -2.75 14.75
CA LYS A 372 39.15 -2.73 15.72
C LYS A 372 40.30 -1.96 15.08
N HIS A 373 40.47 -0.70 15.46
CA HIS A 373 41.67 0.10 15.19
C HIS A 373 42.78 -0.26 16.19
#